data_a34f53071f5f112283e1e9921bf56756
#
_entry.id   a34f53071f5f112283e1e9921bf56756
#
_cell.length_a   1.000
_cell.length_b   1.000
_cell.length_c   1.000
_cell.angle_alpha   90.00
_cell.angle_beta   90.00
_cell.angle_gamma   90.00
#
_symmetry.space_group_name_H-M   'P 1'
#
loop_
_entity.id
_entity.type
_entity.pdbx_description
1 polymer ?
#
loop_
_entity_poly.entity_id
_entity_poly.type
_entity_poly.pdbx_seq_one_letter_code
_entity_poly.pdbx_strand_id
1 'polypeptide(L)'
;MNKITKRPLQNIGYNFIEGKYLPKGRNEYFLRNQINISNKYRNLTAAELETLIHNNNTSDNWNNFLVSDLFDPQFVKNCSFFGLVRIGKLEPISLEFKNLSLSVGLFGSTIISCDLGDNISIHNVNYLAHFVLNLCTYFLPKQRP
;
A
#
# COMPACT_ATOMS: atom_id res chain seq x y z
N MET A 1 -3.11 -23.84 19.31
CA MET A 1 -3.99 -22.73 19.73
C MET A 1 -3.35 -21.39 19.39
N ASN A 2 -4.08 -20.55 18.72
CA ASN A 2 -3.57 -19.22 18.38
C ASN A 2 -3.52 -18.34 19.63
N LYS A 3 -2.35 -17.78 19.87
CA LYS A 3 -2.12 -16.91 21.03
C LYS A 3 -2.17 -15.45 20.60
N ILE A 4 -2.98 -14.65 21.28
CA ILE A 4 -3.06 -13.21 21.03
C ILE A 4 -1.87 -12.54 21.72
N THR A 5 -1.07 -11.83 20.93
CA THR A 5 0.10 -11.10 21.41
C THR A 5 -0.17 -9.60 21.32
N LYS A 6 0.14 -8.88 22.40
CA LYS A 6 0.01 -7.41 22.41
C LYS A 6 1.32 -6.80 21.97
N ARG A 7 1.24 -5.85 21.03
CA ARG A 7 2.41 -5.12 20.52
C ARG A 7 2.09 -3.61 20.42
N PRO A 8 3.09 -2.75 20.58
CA PRO A 8 2.89 -1.31 20.37
C PRO A 8 2.38 -1.02 18.96
N LEU A 9 1.55 0.02 18.82
CA LEU A 9 1.02 0.43 17.53
C LEU A 9 2.11 0.80 16.52
N GLN A 10 3.22 1.37 16.98
CA GLN A 10 4.32 1.72 16.10
C GLN A 10 4.99 0.52 15.42
N ASN A 11 4.72 -0.70 15.88
CA ASN A 11 5.25 -1.92 15.26
C ASN A 11 4.33 -2.50 14.18
N ILE A 12 3.20 -1.87 13.90
CA ILE A 12 2.32 -2.33 12.82
C ILE A 12 3.08 -2.29 11.49
N GLY A 13 3.05 -3.40 10.76
CA GLY A 13 3.74 -3.51 9.48
C GLY A 13 5.19 -3.92 9.56
N TYR A 14 5.71 -4.17 10.76
CA TYR A 14 7.10 -4.56 10.98
C TYR A 14 7.20 -5.92 11.66
N ASN A 15 8.36 -6.58 11.49
CA ASN A 15 8.71 -7.82 12.20
C ASN A 15 7.74 -8.98 11.95
N PHE A 16 7.15 -9.06 10.77
CA PHE A 16 6.21 -10.13 10.45
C PHE A 16 6.89 -11.38 9.89
N ILE A 17 8.12 -11.26 9.38
CA ILE A 17 8.91 -12.39 8.88
C ILE A 17 9.83 -12.86 9.98
N GLU A 18 9.82 -14.19 10.26
CA GLU A 18 10.73 -14.77 11.24
C GLU A 18 12.18 -14.55 10.84
N GLY A 19 13.03 -14.20 11.81
CA GLY A 19 14.43 -13.87 11.55
C GLY A 19 15.23 -14.96 10.85
N LYS A 20 14.82 -16.23 11.00
CA LYS A 20 15.48 -17.35 10.34
C LYS A 20 15.39 -17.32 8.81
N TYR A 21 14.42 -16.59 8.25
CA TYR A 21 14.25 -16.44 6.81
C TYR A 21 14.90 -15.19 6.25
N LEU A 22 15.53 -14.39 7.10
CA LEU A 22 16.17 -13.12 6.71
C LEU A 22 17.67 -13.22 6.89
N PRO A 23 18.46 -12.62 5.99
CA PRO A 23 19.90 -12.47 6.22
C PRO A 23 20.16 -11.69 7.52
N LYS A 24 21.26 -12.02 8.18
CA LYS A 24 21.64 -11.36 9.45
C LYS A 24 21.71 -9.84 9.26
N GLY A 25 21.03 -9.10 10.15
CA GLY A 25 21.01 -7.64 10.09
C GLY A 25 20.04 -7.05 9.09
N ARG A 26 19.20 -7.88 8.45
CA ARG A 26 18.20 -7.45 7.48
C ARG A 26 16.79 -7.64 8.03
N ASN A 27 15.84 -6.92 7.45
CA ASN A 27 14.42 -7.03 7.79
C ASN A 27 13.60 -7.36 6.55
N GLU A 28 12.28 -7.39 6.68
CA GLU A 28 11.37 -7.71 5.57
C GLU A 28 11.51 -6.76 4.39
N TYR A 29 11.96 -5.52 4.61
CA TYR A 29 12.13 -4.56 3.52
C TYR A 29 13.28 -4.95 2.58
N PHE A 30 14.28 -5.66 3.10
CA PHE A 30 15.35 -6.21 2.25
C PHE A 30 14.76 -7.13 1.18
N LEU A 31 13.85 -8.04 1.57
CA LEU A 31 13.22 -8.95 0.62
C LEU A 31 12.33 -8.21 -0.38
N ARG A 32 11.56 -7.22 0.10
CA ARG A 32 10.73 -6.40 -0.77
C ARG A 32 11.56 -5.63 -1.81
N ASN A 33 12.69 -5.10 -1.40
CA ASN A 33 13.58 -4.38 -2.30
C ASN A 33 14.17 -5.30 -3.38
N GLN A 34 14.46 -6.55 -3.05
CA GLN A 34 14.93 -7.52 -4.04
C GLN A 34 13.86 -7.83 -5.10
N ILE A 35 12.60 -7.87 -4.70
CA ILE A 35 11.48 -8.12 -5.63
C ILE A 35 11.26 -6.92 -6.56
N ASN A 36 11.41 -5.69 -6.06
CA ASN A 36 11.08 -4.46 -6.76
C ASN A 36 12.30 -3.62 -7.17
N ILE A 37 13.42 -4.23 -7.47
CA ILE A 37 14.66 -3.50 -7.78
C ILE A 37 14.58 -2.64 -9.03
N SER A 38 13.68 -2.95 -9.97
CA SER A 38 13.53 -2.20 -11.22
C SER A 38 12.70 -0.92 -11.07
N ASN A 39 11.96 -0.77 -9.98
CA ASN A 39 11.08 0.37 -9.78
C ASN A 39 11.78 1.46 -8.98
N LYS A 40 11.62 2.71 -9.42
CA LYS A 40 12.16 3.88 -8.73
C LYS A 40 11.06 4.56 -7.95
N TYR A 41 11.32 4.77 -6.67
CA TYR A 41 10.39 5.46 -5.77
C TYR A 41 11.05 6.66 -5.14
N ARG A 42 10.25 7.65 -4.79
CA ARG A 42 10.70 8.88 -4.14
C ARG A 42 9.80 9.24 -2.97
N ASN A 43 10.24 10.16 -2.16
CA ASN A 43 9.40 10.73 -1.12
C ASN A 43 8.30 11.60 -1.72
N LEU A 44 7.23 11.81 -0.96
CA LEU A 44 6.16 12.73 -1.35
C LEU A 44 6.68 14.16 -1.41
N THR A 45 6.17 14.94 -2.37
CA THR A 45 6.33 16.38 -2.34
C THR A 45 5.37 16.99 -1.31
N ALA A 46 5.64 18.23 -0.89
CA ALA A 46 4.77 18.92 0.05
C ALA A 46 3.34 19.06 -0.48
N ALA A 47 3.19 19.34 -1.77
CA ALA A 47 1.87 19.47 -2.40
C ALA A 47 1.12 18.14 -2.42
N GLU A 48 1.82 17.04 -2.71
CA GLU A 48 1.22 15.70 -2.68
C GLU A 48 0.75 15.33 -1.29
N LEU A 49 1.57 15.58 -0.27
CA LEU A 49 1.22 15.31 1.11
C LEU A 49 0.00 16.12 1.55
N GLU A 50 -0.05 17.40 1.20
CA GLU A 50 -1.19 18.26 1.50
C GLU A 50 -2.48 17.71 0.88
N THR A 51 -2.43 17.29 -0.37
CA THR A 51 -3.58 16.69 -1.05
C THR A 51 -4.03 15.41 -0.37
N LEU A 52 -3.09 14.54 0.01
CA LEU A 52 -3.42 13.30 0.71
C LEU A 52 -4.10 13.57 2.05
N ILE A 53 -3.61 14.52 2.83
CA ILE A 53 -4.21 14.89 4.11
C ILE A 53 -5.59 15.50 3.90
N HIS A 54 -5.74 16.35 2.91
CA HIS A 54 -7.03 16.95 2.57
C HIS A 54 -8.07 15.89 2.16
N ASN A 55 -7.64 14.81 1.53
CA ASN A 55 -8.50 13.69 1.13
C ASN A 55 -8.71 12.66 2.27
N ASN A 56 -8.40 13.03 3.51
CA ASN A 56 -8.63 12.22 4.71
C ASN A 56 -7.79 10.95 4.77
N ASN A 57 -6.60 10.98 4.22
CA ASN A 57 -5.64 9.89 4.36
C ASN A 57 -4.77 10.11 5.59
N THR A 58 -4.37 9.02 6.25
CA THR A 58 -3.49 9.05 7.40
C THR A 58 -2.34 8.07 7.25
N SER A 59 -1.25 8.33 7.94
CA SER A 59 -0.10 7.43 7.97
C SER A 59 0.57 7.47 9.34
N ASP A 60 1.12 6.34 9.77
CA ASP A 60 1.94 6.31 10.98
C ASP A 60 3.27 7.07 10.78
N ASN A 61 3.78 7.10 9.55
CA ASN A 61 4.99 7.84 9.20
C ASN A 61 4.99 8.13 7.70
N TRP A 62 4.72 9.36 7.32
CA TRP A 62 4.70 9.76 5.90
C TRP A 62 6.06 9.62 5.21
N ASN A 63 7.16 9.53 5.94
CA ASN A 63 8.48 9.26 5.34
C ASN A 63 8.59 7.84 4.80
N ASN A 64 7.73 6.94 5.25
CA ASN A 64 7.64 5.57 4.75
C ASN A 64 6.59 5.40 3.64
N PHE A 65 6.01 6.50 3.17
CA PHE A 65 5.06 6.48 2.07
C PHE A 65 5.80 6.96 0.82
N LEU A 66 6.19 6.02 -0.04
CA LEU A 66 7.00 6.31 -1.22
C LEU A 66 6.16 6.14 -2.49
N VAL A 67 6.44 6.97 -3.49
CA VAL A 67 5.65 7.02 -4.71
C VAL A 67 6.54 7.07 -5.94
N SER A 68 6.00 6.65 -7.07
CA SER A 68 6.67 6.84 -8.36
C SER A 68 6.44 8.26 -8.88
N ASP A 69 7.16 8.64 -9.96
CA ASP A 69 7.05 9.99 -10.51
C ASP A 69 5.66 10.32 -11.06
N LEU A 70 4.90 9.33 -11.45
CA LEU A 70 3.56 9.51 -12.03
C LEU A 70 2.44 9.19 -11.04
N PHE A 71 2.75 9.21 -9.75
CA PHE A 71 1.74 9.09 -8.70
C PHE A 71 0.83 10.32 -8.68
N ASP A 72 -0.48 10.09 -8.56
CA ASP A 72 -1.45 11.17 -8.43
C ASP A 72 -2.22 11.03 -7.11
N PRO A 73 -2.04 11.95 -6.16
CA PRO A 73 -2.69 11.86 -4.84
C PRO A 73 -4.21 12.05 -4.90
N GLN A 74 -4.76 12.57 -6.00
CA GLN A 74 -6.20 12.74 -6.14
C GLN A 74 -6.95 11.40 -6.18
N PHE A 75 -6.26 10.31 -6.53
CA PHE A 75 -6.85 8.98 -6.59
C PHE A 75 -6.67 8.19 -5.31
N VAL A 76 -6.34 8.84 -4.19
CA VAL A 76 -6.19 8.21 -2.88
C VAL A 76 -7.07 8.98 -1.88
N LYS A 77 -8.10 8.32 -1.35
CA LYS A 77 -9.07 8.96 -0.45
C LYS A 77 -9.47 8.03 0.69
N ASN A 78 -9.55 8.59 1.90
CA ASN A 78 -10.06 7.90 3.09
C ASN A 78 -9.30 6.60 3.41
N CYS A 79 -7.99 6.61 3.20
CA CYS A 79 -7.15 5.44 3.48
C CYS A 79 -6.26 5.68 4.68
N SER A 80 -5.89 4.58 5.36
CA SER A 80 -4.93 4.58 6.45
C SER A 80 -3.73 3.73 6.06
N PHE A 81 -2.53 4.27 6.23
CA PHE A 81 -1.31 3.60 5.82
C PHE A 81 -0.40 3.33 7.01
N PHE A 82 0.16 2.15 7.09
CA PHE A 82 1.07 1.74 8.14
C PHE A 82 2.30 1.04 7.53
N GLY A 83 3.46 1.27 8.13
CA GLY A 83 4.71 0.69 7.65
C GLY A 83 5.17 1.30 6.33
N LEU A 84 6.03 0.59 5.62
CA LEU A 84 6.55 1.04 4.33
C LEU A 84 5.55 0.71 3.22
N VAL A 85 5.00 1.75 2.61
CA VAL A 85 4.07 1.62 1.49
C VAL A 85 4.67 2.30 0.27
N ARG A 86 4.72 1.58 -0.86
CA ARG A 86 5.20 2.11 -2.13
C ARG A 86 4.09 2.01 -3.16
N ILE A 87 3.80 3.11 -3.84
CA ILE A 87 2.70 3.19 -4.81
C ILE A 87 3.24 3.66 -6.14
N GLY A 88 2.88 2.94 -7.20
CA GLY A 88 3.27 3.27 -8.56
C GLY A 88 2.40 4.35 -9.21
N LYS A 89 2.38 4.34 -10.52
CA LYS A 89 1.61 5.28 -11.33
C LYS A 89 0.10 5.07 -11.14
N LEU A 90 -0.64 6.18 -11.02
CA LEU A 90 -2.11 6.16 -10.99
C LEU A 90 -2.63 7.03 -12.13
N GLU A 91 -3.30 6.43 -13.11
CA GLU A 91 -3.88 7.13 -14.24
C GLU A 91 -5.39 7.28 -14.06
N PRO A 92 -6.01 8.31 -14.68
CA PRO A 92 -7.47 8.49 -14.59
C PRO A 92 -8.20 7.53 -15.53
N ILE A 93 -8.09 6.24 -15.26
CA ILE A 93 -8.67 5.16 -16.05
C ILE A 93 -9.47 4.22 -15.18
N SER A 94 -10.29 3.40 -15.80
CA SER A 94 -11.01 2.32 -15.15
C SER A 94 -10.43 0.96 -15.56
N LEU A 95 -10.40 0.04 -14.62
CA LEU A 95 -10.07 -1.35 -14.90
C LEU A 95 -11.37 -2.11 -15.12
N GLU A 96 -11.47 -2.83 -16.22
CA GLU A 96 -12.67 -3.56 -16.57
C GLU A 96 -12.39 -5.05 -16.67
N PHE A 97 -13.24 -5.84 -16.07
CA PHE A 97 -13.21 -7.29 -16.17
C PHE A 97 -14.64 -7.82 -16.19
N LYS A 98 -15.05 -8.42 -17.30
CA LYS A 98 -16.42 -8.85 -17.53
C LYS A 98 -17.38 -7.67 -17.33
N ASN A 99 -18.28 -7.74 -16.35
CA ASN A 99 -19.25 -6.68 -16.06
C ASN A 99 -18.80 -5.76 -14.92
N LEU A 100 -17.55 -5.89 -14.47
CA LEU A 100 -17.00 -5.07 -13.40
C LEU A 100 -16.14 -3.96 -13.98
N SER A 101 -16.40 -2.72 -13.56
CA SER A 101 -15.59 -1.56 -13.92
C SER A 101 -15.24 -0.80 -12.65
N LEU A 102 -13.93 -0.60 -12.40
CA LEU A 102 -13.43 0.06 -11.20
C LEU A 102 -12.44 1.15 -11.56
N SER A 103 -12.61 2.33 -11.00
CA SER A 103 -11.62 3.39 -11.17
C SER A 103 -10.31 3.01 -10.49
N VAL A 104 -9.19 3.38 -11.12
CA VAL A 104 -7.87 3.26 -10.53
C VAL A 104 -7.76 4.16 -9.30
N GLY A 105 -7.11 3.68 -8.26
CA GLY A 105 -6.88 4.43 -7.04
C GLY A 105 -7.14 3.60 -5.78
N LEU A 106 -6.95 4.24 -4.63
CA LEU A 106 -7.13 3.63 -3.33
C LEU A 106 -8.21 4.38 -2.58
N PHE A 107 -9.25 3.68 -2.14
CA PHE A 107 -10.42 4.31 -1.52
C PHE A 107 -10.88 3.53 -0.30
N GLY A 108 -11.01 4.22 0.83
CA GLY A 108 -11.64 3.69 2.04
C GLY A 108 -10.98 2.43 2.61
N SER A 109 -9.67 2.30 2.49
CA SER A 109 -8.95 1.06 2.82
C SER A 109 -7.84 1.28 3.82
N THR A 110 -7.45 0.21 4.53
CA THR A 110 -6.28 0.20 5.40
C THR A 110 -5.18 -0.63 4.74
N ILE A 111 -4.03 0.00 4.52
CA ILE A 111 -2.90 -0.58 3.79
C ILE A 111 -1.69 -0.67 4.72
N ILE A 112 -1.15 -1.86 4.87
CA ILE A 112 -0.04 -2.12 5.80
C ILE A 112 1.12 -2.78 5.05
N SER A 113 2.24 -2.11 4.96
CA SER A 113 3.50 -2.66 4.40
C SER A 113 3.31 -3.34 3.03
N CYS A 114 2.72 -2.61 2.08
CA CYS A 114 2.47 -3.12 0.74
C CYS A 114 3.29 -2.40 -0.31
N ASP A 115 3.66 -3.12 -1.35
CA ASP A 115 4.17 -2.55 -2.60
C ASP A 115 3.05 -2.63 -3.64
N LEU A 116 2.55 -1.48 -4.04
CA LEU A 116 1.44 -1.38 -5.00
C LEU A 116 1.99 -0.90 -6.34
N GLY A 117 1.82 -1.72 -7.36
CA GLY A 117 2.31 -1.41 -8.71
C GLY A 117 1.48 -0.32 -9.40
N ASP A 118 1.61 -0.26 -10.71
CA ASP A 118 0.92 0.76 -11.50
C ASP A 118 -0.56 0.40 -11.70
N ASN A 119 -1.41 1.44 -11.65
CA ASN A 119 -2.85 1.33 -11.96
C ASN A 119 -3.56 0.27 -11.12
N ILE A 120 -3.34 0.35 -9.81
CA ILE A 120 -3.99 -0.51 -8.83
C ILE A 120 -5.35 0.09 -8.46
N SER A 121 -6.34 -0.76 -8.27
CA SER A 121 -7.68 -0.36 -7.83
C SER A 121 -8.03 -1.08 -6.54
N ILE A 122 -8.13 -0.33 -5.43
CA ILE A 122 -8.43 -0.86 -4.11
C ILE A 122 -9.60 -0.07 -3.53
N HIS A 123 -10.74 -0.72 -3.33
CA HIS A 123 -11.97 -0.08 -2.86
C HIS A 123 -12.51 -0.75 -1.62
N ASN A 124 -12.58 0.00 -0.52
CA ASN A 124 -13.25 -0.39 0.72
C ASN A 124 -12.78 -1.75 1.27
N VAL A 125 -11.48 -2.01 1.18
CA VAL A 125 -10.87 -3.19 1.75
C VAL A 125 -10.53 -2.89 3.21
N ASN A 126 -11.09 -3.65 4.15
CA ASN A 126 -10.87 -3.40 5.56
C ASN A 126 -9.39 -3.45 5.96
N TYR A 127 -8.64 -4.32 5.29
CA TYR A 127 -7.28 -4.61 5.70
C TYR A 127 -6.52 -5.31 4.57
N LEU A 128 -5.43 -4.72 4.12
CA LEU A 128 -4.52 -5.30 3.13
C LEU A 128 -3.10 -5.16 3.65
N ALA A 129 -2.43 -6.28 3.91
CA ALA A 129 -1.12 -6.25 4.54
C ALA A 129 -0.13 -7.18 3.86
N HIS A 130 1.10 -6.70 3.71
CA HIS A 130 2.26 -7.48 3.27
C HIS A 130 2.11 -8.06 1.86
N PHE A 131 1.44 -7.33 0.97
CA PHE A 131 1.30 -7.71 -0.43
C PHE A 131 2.29 -6.96 -1.32
N VAL A 132 2.75 -7.63 -2.35
CA VAL A 132 3.46 -7.01 -3.47
C VAL A 132 2.56 -7.21 -4.69
N LEU A 133 1.91 -6.14 -5.12
CA LEU A 133 0.97 -6.18 -6.22
C LEU A 133 1.61 -5.64 -7.49
N ASN A 134 1.39 -6.34 -8.58
CA ASN A 134 1.85 -5.92 -9.87
C ASN A 134 0.82 -5.02 -10.57
N LEU A 135 1.05 -4.77 -11.83
CA LEU A 135 0.26 -3.93 -12.68
C LEU A 135 -1.23 -4.33 -12.74
N CYS A 136 -2.12 -3.34 -12.72
CA CYS A 136 -3.56 -3.51 -13.01
C CYS A 136 -4.27 -4.54 -12.12
N THR A 137 -3.97 -4.53 -10.82
CA THR A 137 -4.61 -5.40 -9.84
C THR A 137 -5.75 -4.66 -9.15
N TYR A 138 -6.83 -5.36 -8.81
CA TYR A 138 -7.92 -4.76 -8.04
C TYR A 138 -8.28 -5.58 -6.82
N PHE A 139 -8.80 -4.89 -5.80
CA PHE A 139 -9.34 -5.48 -4.57
C PHE A 139 -10.66 -4.83 -4.20
N LEU A 140 -11.62 -5.65 -3.82
CA LEU A 140 -12.93 -5.23 -3.34
C LEU A 140 -13.29 -5.95 -2.05
N PRO A 141 -14.22 -5.41 -1.25
CA PRO A 141 -14.77 -6.16 -0.13
C PRO A 141 -15.35 -7.47 -0.63
N LYS A 142 -15.19 -8.53 0.19
CA LYS A 142 -15.76 -9.83 -0.14
C LYS A 142 -17.29 -9.71 -0.14
N GLN A 143 -17.89 -9.96 -1.30
CA GLN A 143 -19.34 -9.96 -1.39
C GLN A 143 -19.91 -11.28 -0.87
N ARG A 144 -21.00 -11.17 -0.13
CA ARG A 144 -21.73 -12.36 0.30
C ARG A 144 -22.53 -12.91 -0.86
N PRO A 145 -22.57 -14.24 -0.99
CA PRO A 145 -23.39 -14.86 -2.04
C PRO A 145 -24.87 -14.61 -1.82
#